data_dc8a44edd380484d3d902dd1a82569db
#
_entry.id   dc8a44edd380484d3d902dd1a82569db
#
_cell.length_a   1.000
_cell.length_b   1.000
_cell.length_c   1.000
_cell.angle_alpha   90.00
_cell.angle_beta   90.00
_cell.angle_gamma   90.00
#
_symmetry.space_group_name_H-M   'P 1'
#
loop_
_entity.id
_entity.type
_entity.pdbx_description
1 polymer ?
#
loop_
_entity_poly.entity_id
_entity_poly.type
_entity_poly.pdbx_seq_one_letter_code
_entity_poly.pdbx_strand_id
1 'polypeptide(L)'
;MTKANRVIFFINKSVHLLDLAGAVQTFYEAAEYGHSYEILYVADDPGPVSSAGLPFARLEHYTTVEPGDGDLLIVPGFALRELAGATRPGLLDWLRKAGEAGAVICSVCTGSFLLAAAGLLDDKECTTHWKYTARMQKEYPRLKVQTDRLFVKCGKIYTSAGVTTGLDMALFLLEEKHGPEFAYKIAREMVVYIRRDGAEPQESVYLQHRAHINNDVHVVQDWIVNNLQKKMRIEDLAALIYTSPRNLTRLFKASTGITVGEYLEKLRVEKAVHLLRQRTKIGTIPRQCGLQSANQLRLLLKKHTGRLPSELSAS
;
A
#
# COMPACT_ATOMS: atom_id res chain seq x y z
N MET A 1 6.06 -1.17 36.20
CA MET A 1 6.24 -2.04 35.02
C MET A 1 5.61 -1.35 33.84
N THR A 2 6.37 -0.92 32.86
CA THR A 2 5.83 -0.38 31.60
C THR A 2 5.01 -1.49 30.95
N LYS A 3 3.72 -1.20 30.68
CA LYS A 3 2.83 -2.12 29.98
C LYS A 3 3.50 -2.53 28.65
N ALA A 4 3.67 -3.83 28.43
CA ALA A 4 4.25 -4.31 27.16
C ALA A 4 3.39 -3.81 26.00
N ASN A 5 4.05 -3.34 24.94
CA ASN A 5 3.35 -2.93 23.73
C ASN A 5 2.80 -4.19 23.05
N ARG A 6 1.48 -4.38 23.08
CA ARG A 6 0.86 -5.54 22.42
C ARG A 6 0.53 -5.25 20.98
N VAL A 7 0.77 -6.23 20.12
CA VAL A 7 0.29 -6.26 18.74
C VAL A 7 -0.64 -7.44 18.58
N ILE A 8 -1.91 -7.19 18.42
CA ILE A 8 -2.99 -8.16 18.41
C ILE A 8 -3.43 -8.36 16.96
N PHE A 9 -3.28 -9.56 16.42
CA PHE A 9 -3.74 -9.92 15.09
C PHE A 9 -5.05 -10.68 15.18
N PHE A 10 -6.11 -10.13 14.58
CA PHE A 10 -7.38 -10.84 14.44
C PHE A 10 -7.36 -11.72 13.19
N ILE A 11 -7.28 -13.03 13.37
CA ILE A 11 -7.18 -14.00 12.27
C ILE A 11 -8.57 -14.46 11.86
N ASN A 12 -9.04 -13.97 10.73
CA ASN A 12 -10.32 -14.37 10.17
C ASN A 12 -10.19 -15.67 9.34
N LYS A 13 -11.29 -16.40 9.20
CA LYS A 13 -11.36 -17.51 8.24
C LYS A 13 -11.01 -17.02 6.82
N SER A 14 -10.27 -17.83 6.07
CA SER A 14 -9.73 -17.47 4.75
C SER A 14 -8.86 -16.22 4.74
N VAL A 15 -8.11 -15.95 5.83
CA VAL A 15 -7.11 -14.87 5.91
C VAL A 15 -6.10 -14.98 4.78
N HIS A 16 -5.73 -13.87 4.19
CA HIS A 16 -4.67 -13.80 3.18
C HIS A 16 -3.30 -13.82 3.87
N LEU A 17 -2.49 -14.84 3.60
CA LEU A 17 -1.23 -15.06 4.30
C LEU A 17 -0.28 -13.87 4.23
N LEU A 18 -0.14 -13.25 3.08
CA LEU A 18 0.79 -12.14 2.92
C LEU A 18 0.31 -10.86 3.63
N ASP A 19 -1.02 -10.66 3.72
CA ASP A 19 -1.62 -9.56 4.49
C ASP A 19 -1.33 -9.68 5.99
N LEU A 20 -1.20 -10.91 6.49
CA LEU A 20 -0.83 -11.22 7.86
C LEU A 20 0.68 -11.19 8.05
N ALA A 21 1.41 -11.99 7.27
CA ALA A 21 2.82 -12.28 7.49
C ALA A 21 3.72 -11.04 7.40
N GLY A 22 3.43 -10.10 6.49
CA GLY A 22 4.23 -8.88 6.33
C GLY A 22 4.25 -8.03 7.61
N ALA A 23 3.10 -7.81 8.22
CA ALA A 23 3.02 -7.05 9.47
C ALA A 23 3.57 -7.85 10.67
N VAL A 24 3.26 -9.16 10.77
CA VAL A 24 3.79 -10.02 11.85
C VAL A 24 5.31 -9.99 11.86
N GLN A 25 5.95 -10.24 10.71
CA GLN A 25 7.41 -10.27 10.63
C GLN A 25 8.03 -8.92 10.99
N THR A 26 7.41 -7.80 10.56
CA THR A 26 7.90 -6.47 10.89
C THR A 26 7.99 -6.23 12.41
N PHE A 27 6.98 -6.62 13.17
CA PHE A 27 7.00 -6.47 14.63
C PHE A 27 7.87 -7.51 15.33
N TYR A 28 8.01 -8.70 14.75
CA TYR A 28 8.96 -9.72 15.24
C TYR A 28 10.40 -9.22 15.13
N GLU A 29 10.80 -8.70 13.96
CA GLU A 29 12.15 -8.16 13.77
C GLU A 29 12.43 -6.96 14.70
N ALA A 30 11.41 -6.15 15.03
CA ALA A 30 11.58 -5.06 15.96
C ALA A 30 12.07 -5.53 17.35
N ALA A 31 11.70 -6.72 17.78
CA ALA A 31 12.15 -7.31 19.05
C ALA A 31 13.65 -7.63 19.05
N GLU A 32 14.18 -8.18 17.95
CA GLU A 32 15.61 -8.49 17.78
C GLU A 32 16.49 -7.22 17.83
N TYR A 33 15.90 -6.06 17.55
CA TYR A 33 16.56 -4.75 17.58
C TYR A 33 16.24 -3.91 18.83
N GLY A 34 15.72 -4.55 19.89
CA GLY A 34 15.60 -3.97 21.23
C GLY A 34 14.25 -3.31 21.54
N HIS A 35 13.26 -3.42 20.67
CA HIS A 35 11.89 -2.97 20.94
C HIS A 35 10.90 -4.13 20.95
N SER A 36 10.82 -4.82 22.06
CA SER A 36 9.96 -6.00 22.24
C SER A 36 8.49 -5.64 22.15
N TYR A 37 7.75 -6.44 21.39
CA TYR A 37 6.29 -6.45 21.30
C TYR A 37 5.76 -7.82 21.75
N GLU A 38 4.69 -7.82 22.52
CA GLU A 38 3.91 -9.01 22.78
C GLU A 38 2.96 -9.22 21.60
N ILE A 39 3.24 -10.22 20.75
CA ILE A 39 2.43 -10.54 19.58
C ILE A 39 1.38 -11.57 19.97
N LEU A 40 0.11 -11.20 19.85
CA LEU A 40 -1.04 -12.03 20.18
C LEU A 40 -1.82 -12.35 18.89
N TYR A 41 -2.29 -13.60 18.80
CA TYR A 41 -3.13 -14.05 17.69
C TYR A 41 -4.47 -14.50 18.23
N VAL A 42 -5.54 -13.82 17.81
CA VAL A 42 -6.90 -14.12 18.23
C VAL A 42 -7.80 -14.40 17.04
N ALA A 43 -8.82 -15.20 17.23
CA ALA A 43 -9.79 -15.56 16.20
C ALA A 43 -11.18 -15.80 16.81
N ASP A 44 -12.19 -15.94 15.97
CA ASP A 44 -13.53 -16.42 16.35
C ASP A 44 -13.57 -17.98 16.39
N ASP A 45 -12.73 -18.63 15.60
CA ASP A 45 -12.53 -20.08 15.51
C ASP A 45 -11.09 -20.40 15.93
N PRO A 46 -10.85 -21.40 16.81
CA PRO A 46 -9.50 -21.73 17.27
C PRO A 46 -8.59 -22.30 16.19
N GLY A 47 -9.14 -22.70 15.05
CA GLY A 47 -8.39 -23.33 13.96
C GLY A 47 -8.82 -22.85 12.56
N PRO A 48 -8.84 -21.55 12.26
CA PRO A 48 -9.21 -21.08 10.92
C PRO A 48 -8.20 -21.56 9.88
N VAL A 49 -8.66 -21.69 8.63
CA VAL A 49 -7.80 -22.03 7.51
C VAL A 49 -7.59 -20.77 6.65
N SER A 50 -6.36 -20.52 6.23
CA SER A 50 -6.05 -19.41 5.33
C SER A 50 -6.67 -19.56 3.94
N SER A 51 -6.69 -18.49 3.14
CA SER A 51 -7.15 -18.55 1.75
C SER A 51 -6.31 -19.48 0.85
N ALA A 52 -5.08 -19.78 1.27
CA ALA A 52 -4.16 -20.69 0.58
C ALA A 52 -4.17 -22.12 1.16
N GLY A 53 -5.09 -22.43 2.07
CA GLY A 53 -5.23 -23.77 2.65
C GLY A 53 -4.31 -24.07 3.85
N LEU A 54 -3.50 -23.12 4.32
CA LEU A 54 -2.68 -23.31 5.53
C LEU A 54 -3.58 -23.25 6.78
N PRO A 55 -3.63 -24.30 7.61
CA PRO A 55 -4.39 -24.28 8.85
C PRO A 55 -3.62 -23.52 9.94
N PHE A 56 -4.34 -22.75 10.72
CA PHE A 56 -3.87 -22.24 12.02
C PHE A 56 -4.36 -23.19 13.11
N ALA A 57 -3.69 -23.20 14.24
CA ALA A 57 -4.07 -24.04 15.36
C ALA A 57 -3.87 -23.30 16.69
N ARG A 58 -4.75 -23.59 17.66
CA ARG A 58 -4.65 -23.11 19.03
C ARG A 58 -4.71 -21.58 19.15
N LEU A 59 -5.47 -20.90 18.28
CA LEU A 59 -5.73 -19.49 18.47
C LEU A 59 -6.69 -19.27 19.64
N GLU A 60 -6.45 -18.23 20.40
CA GLU A 60 -7.36 -17.82 21.45
C GLU A 60 -8.61 -17.16 20.86
N HIS A 61 -9.73 -17.27 21.55
CA HIS A 61 -10.93 -16.56 21.15
C HIS A 61 -10.74 -15.05 21.37
N TYR A 62 -11.16 -14.20 20.43
CA TYR A 62 -10.92 -12.75 20.49
C TYR A 62 -11.45 -12.09 21.77
N THR A 63 -12.48 -12.67 22.42
CA THR A 63 -13.05 -12.14 23.66
C THR A 63 -12.14 -12.31 24.88
N THR A 64 -11.07 -13.11 24.80
CA THR A 64 -10.09 -13.26 25.89
C THR A 64 -9.12 -12.08 25.97
N VAL A 65 -9.09 -11.24 24.93
CA VAL A 65 -8.21 -10.08 24.85
C VAL A 65 -9.03 -8.79 24.73
N GLU A 66 -8.81 -7.87 25.63
CA GLU A 66 -9.39 -6.51 25.58
C GLU A 66 -8.31 -5.54 25.10
N PRO A 67 -8.35 -5.11 23.82
CA PRO A 67 -7.42 -4.10 23.31
C PRO A 67 -7.71 -2.74 23.92
N GLY A 68 -6.66 -1.99 24.25
CA GLY A 68 -6.78 -0.66 24.86
C GLY A 68 -5.68 0.29 24.46
N ASP A 69 -5.54 1.39 25.18
CA ASP A 69 -4.52 2.40 24.88
C ASP A 69 -3.10 1.83 24.94
N GLY A 70 -2.31 2.13 23.91
CA GLY A 70 -0.98 1.59 23.69
C GLY A 70 -0.94 0.27 22.91
N ASP A 71 -2.07 -0.39 22.67
CA ASP A 71 -2.14 -1.62 21.89
C ASP A 71 -2.33 -1.30 20.39
N LEU A 72 -1.81 -2.18 19.53
CA LEU A 72 -2.07 -2.22 18.10
C LEU A 72 -3.00 -3.41 17.80
N LEU A 73 -4.16 -3.16 17.23
CA LEU A 73 -5.08 -4.19 16.75
C LEU A 73 -5.05 -4.22 15.22
N ILE A 74 -4.57 -5.30 14.65
CA ILE A 74 -4.42 -5.45 13.19
C ILE A 74 -5.42 -6.49 12.68
N VAL A 75 -6.20 -6.09 11.67
CA VAL A 75 -7.18 -6.92 10.97
C VAL A 75 -6.67 -7.18 9.55
N PRO A 76 -6.02 -8.32 9.28
CA PRO A 76 -5.57 -8.72 7.96
C PRO A 76 -6.73 -8.93 6.99
N GLY A 77 -6.43 -8.89 5.70
CA GLY A 77 -7.37 -9.22 4.64
C GLY A 77 -7.79 -10.69 4.66
N PHE A 78 -8.98 -10.92 4.18
CA PHE A 78 -9.59 -12.25 4.07
C PHE A 78 -10.51 -12.32 2.85
N ALA A 79 -10.90 -13.51 2.45
CA ALA A 79 -11.79 -13.69 1.31
C ALA A 79 -13.17 -13.04 1.59
N LEU A 80 -13.57 -12.05 0.80
CA LEU A 80 -14.83 -11.29 1.03
C LEU A 80 -16.11 -12.15 1.02
N ARG A 81 -16.07 -13.38 0.50
CA ARG A 81 -17.20 -14.32 0.65
C ARG A 81 -17.48 -14.71 2.11
N GLU A 82 -16.49 -14.56 2.99
CA GLU A 82 -16.60 -14.83 4.43
C GLU A 82 -17.11 -13.60 5.22
N LEU A 83 -17.28 -12.43 4.58
CA LEU A 83 -17.65 -11.19 5.27
C LEU A 83 -18.97 -11.31 6.06
N ALA A 84 -19.99 -11.91 5.47
CA ALA A 84 -21.28 -12.08 6.13
C ALA A 84 -21.17 -12.92 7.42
N GLY A 85 -20.31 -13.95 7.42
CA GLY A 85 -20.00 -14.74 8.61
C GLY A 85 -19.12 -14.01 9.62
N ALA A 86 -18.32 -13.04 9.17
CA ALA A 86 -17.41 -12.26 10.03
C ALA A 86 -18.11 -11.03 10.66
N THR A 87 -19.26 -10.57 10.13
CA THR A 87 -19.98 -9.38 10.65
C THR A 87 -20.94 -9.73 11.79
N ARG A 88 -20.49 -10.54 12.74
CA ARG A 88 -21.28 -10.90 13.91
C ARG A 88 -21.32 -9.75 14.93
N PRO A 89 -22.47 -9.48 15.58
CA PRO A 89 -22.59 -8.37 16.52
C PRO A 89 -21.50 -8.33 17.59
N GLY A 90 -21.18 -9.48 18.19
CA GLY A 90 -20.16 -9.57 19.25
C GLY A 90 -18.75 -9.17 18.78
N LEU A 91 -18.36 -9.54 17.56
CA LEU A 91 -17.06 -9.15 16.99
C LEU A 91 -17.05 -7.66 16.63
N LEU A 92 -18.13 -7.15 16.03
CA LEU A 92 -18.22 -5.74 15.71
C LEU A 92 -18.20 -4.86 16.96
N ASP A 93 -18.85 -5.32 18.05
CA ASP A 93 -18.80 -4.64 19.36
C ASP A 93 -17.38 -4.68 19.97
N TRP A 94 -16.68 -5.78 19.86
CA TRP A 94 -15.30 -5.90 20.33
C TRP A 94 -14.38 -4.91 19.58
N LEU A 95 -14.52 -4.81 18.28
CA LEU A 95 -13.75 -3.84 17.47
C LEU A 95 -14.06 -2.37 17.86
N ARG A 96 -15.35 -2.05 18.09
CA ARG A 96 -15.77 -0.71 18.53
C ARG A 96 -15.19 -0.38 19.91
N LYS A 97 -15.32 -1.29 20.87
CA LYS A 97 -14.78 -1.13 22.21
C LYS A 97 -13.25 -0.95 22.20
N ALA A 98 -12.53 -1.68 21.34
CA ALA A 98 -11.09 -1.46 21.16
C ALA A 98 -10.76 -0.03 20.72
N GLY A 99 -11.52 0.52 19.77
CA GLY A 99 -11.37 1.91 19.34
C GLY A 99 -11.70 2.93 20.44
N GLU A 100 -12.80 2.72 21.16
CA GLU A 100 -13.22 3.55 22.27
C GLU A 100 -12.22 3.52 23.45
N ALA A 101 -11.61 2.35 23.70
CA ALA A 101 -10.57 2.17 24.70
C ALA A 101 -9.20 2.74 24.26
N GLY A 102 -9.10 3.31 23.07
CA GLY A 102 -7.94 4.04 22.59
C GLY A 102 -6.88 3.17 21.91
N ALA A 103 -7.16 1.92 21.55
CA ALA A 103 -6.26 1.13 20.73
C ALA A 103 -6.03 1.75 19.35
N VAL A 104 -4.85 1.57 18.80
CA VAL A 104 -4.57 1.87 17.39
C VAL A 104 -5.11 0.71 16.55
N ILE A 105 -6.05 0.99 15.64
CA ILE A 105 -6.69 -0.05 14.82
C ILE A 105 -6.18 0.03 13.40
N CYS A 106 -5.67 -1.10 12.91
CA CYS A 106 -5.10 -1.22 11.58
C CYS A 106 -5.87 -2.27 10.77
N SER A 107 -6.11 -2.00 9.50
CA SER A 107 -6.60 -3.01 8.56
C SER A 107 -5.69 -3.13 7.36
N VAL A 108 -5.55 -4.36 6.87
CA VAL A 108 -4.82 -4.67 5.65
C VAL A 108 -5.82 -5.20 4.62
N CYS A 109 -5.77 -4.69 3.40
CA CYS A 109 -6.60 -5.19 2.30
C CYS A 109 -8.12 -5.15 2.62
N THR A 110 -8.79 -6.27 2.44
CA THR A 110 -10.22 -6.47 2.72
C THR A 110 -10.57 -6.46 4.21
N GLY A 111 -9.59 -6.46 5.12
CA GLY A 111 -9.83 -6.25 6.55
C GLY A 111 -10.56 -4.94 6.86
N SER A 112 -10.41 -3.93 6.00
CA SER A 112 -11.13 -2.65 6.09
C SER A 112 -12.65 -2.78 6.02
N PHE A 113 -13.18 -3.81 5.34
CA PHE A 113 -14.63 -4.07 5.32
C PHE A 113 -15.18 -4.43 6.69
N LEU A 114 -14.38 -5.12 7.51
CA LEU A 114 -14.79 -5.43 8.87
C LEU A 114 -14.81 -4.17 9.76
N LEU A 115 -13.82 -3.28 9.59
CA LEU A 115 -13.82 -1.98 10.28
C LEU A 115 -14.98 -1.08 9.81
N ALA A 116 -15.33 -1.12 8.52
CA ALA A 116 -16.48 -0.41 7.99
C ALA A 116 -17.79 -0.94 8.58
N ALA A 117 -17.96 -2.27 8.63
CA ALA A 117 -19.13 -2.90 9.24
C ALA A 117 -19.27 -2.58 10.74
N ALA A 118 -18.14 -2.39 11.45
CA ALA A 118 -18.13 -1.94 12.84
C ALA A 118 -18.43 -0.42 12.99
N GLY A 119 -18.56 0.36 11.90
CA GLY A 119 -18.79 1.80 11.95
C GLY A 119 -17.54 2.63 12.30
N LEU A 120 -16.39 1.98 12.42
CA LEU A 120 -15.13 2.64 12.81
C LEU A 120 -14.59 3.61 11.74
N LEU A 121 -15.01 3.43 10.48
CA LEU A 121 -14.55 4.22 9.35
C LEU A 121 -15.54 5.32 8.92
N ASP A 122 -16.70 5.45 9.59
CA ASP A 122 -17.73 6.43 9.25
C ASP A 122 -17.17 7.86 9.23
N ASP A 123 -17.42 8.58 8.14
CA ASP A 123 -17.01 9.95 7.86
C ASP A 123 -15.46 10.15 7.79
N LYS A 124 -14.69 9.06 7.78
CA LYS A 124 -13.23 9.08 7.75
C LYS A 124 -12.66 8.75 6.37
N GLU A 125 -11.46 9.26 6.12
CA GLU A 125 -10.65 8.81 5.00
C GLU A 125 -10.11 7.40 5.28
N CYS A 126 -10.22 6.52 4.28
CA CYS A 126 -9.75 5.14 4.36
C CYS A 126 -9.39 4.60 2.98
N THR A 127 -8.71 3.48 2.93
CA THR A 127 -8.47 2.74 1.70
C THR A 127 -8.67 1.24 1.90
N THR A 128 -8.73 0.52 0.80
CA THR A 128 -8.77 -0.94 0.72
C THR A 128 -8.06 -1.37 -0.55
N HIS A 129 -8.00 -2.64 -0.85
CA HIS A 129 -7.44 -3.15 -2.10
C HIS A 129 -8.12 -2.51 -3.32
N TRP A 130 -7.33 -2.05 -4.31
CA TRP A 130 -7.81 -1.31 -5.49
C TRP A 130 -9.03 -1.94 -6.16
N LYS A 131 -9.06 -3.27 -6.24
CA LYS A 131 -10.18 -4.05 -6.82
C LYS A 131 -11.52 -3.81 -6.11
N TYR A 132 -11.49 -3.41 -4.85
CA TYR A 132 -12.68 -3.33 -3.99
C TYR A 132 -13.05 -1.91 -3.55
N THR A 133 -12.29 -0.89 -3.93
CA THR A 133 -12.54 0.50 -3.53
C THR A 133 -13.93 0.99 -3.94
N ALA A 134 -14.34 0.74 -5.20
CA ALA A 134 -15.66 1.12 -5.71
C ALA A 134 -16.79 0.37 -4.98
N ARG A 135 -16.60 -0.92 -4.69
CA ARG A 135 -17.55 -1.73 -3.91
C ARG A 135 -17.69 -1.18 -2.48
N MET A 136 -16.56 -0.90 -1.83
CA MET A 136 -16.53 -0.37 -0.47
C MET A 136 -17.24 0.98 -0.37
N GLN A 137 -16.99 1.89 -1.30
CA GLN A 137 -17.66 3.20 -1.35
C GLN A 137 -19.18 3.05 -1.57
N LYS A 138 -19.61 2.08 -2.38
CA LYS A 138 -21.03 1.81 -2.65
C LYS A 138 -21.76 1.19 -1.43
N GLU A 139 -21.13 0.21 -0.78
CA GLU A 139 -21.72 -0.50 0.37
C GLU A 139 -21.71 0.35 1.64
N TYR A 140 -20.71 1.24 1.78
CA TYR A 140 -20.56 2.12 2.94
C TYR A 140 -20.45 3.60 2.50
N PRO A 141 -21.57 4.25 2.16
CA PRO A 141 -21.55 5.58 1.53
C PRO A 141 -21.03 6.70 2.42
N ARG A 142 -20.97 6.50 3.74
CA ARG A 142 -20.40 7.48 4.69
C ARG A 142 -18.86 7.50 4.70
N LEU A 143 -18.21 6.54 4.08
CA LEU A 143 -16.74 6.49 4.01
C LEU A 143 -16.22 7.45 2.94
N LYS A 144 -14.99 7.94 3.13
CA LYS A 144 -14.23 8.70 2.13
C LYS A 144 -13.13 7.82 1.57
N VAL A 145 -13.49 6.89 0.66
CA VAL A 145 -12.56 5.88 0.14
C VAL A 145 -11.54 6.52 -0.80
N GLN A 146 -10.28 6.45 -0.42
CA GLN A 146 -9.14 6.87 -1.24
C GLN A 146 -8.73 5.70 -2.16
N THR A 147 -8.96 5.86 -3.46
CA THR A 147 -8.80 4.77 -4.44
C THR A 147 -7.35 4.53 -4.85
N ASP A 148 -6.48 5.53 -4.64
CA ASP A 148 -5.09 5.53 -5.12
C ASP A 148 -4.12 5.87 -3.98
N ARG A 149 -4.19 5.09 -2.90
CA ARG A 149 -3.33 5.22 -1.71
C ARG A 149 -2.89 3.85 -1.23
N LEU A 150 -1.60 3.70 -0.92
CA LEU A 150 -1.09 2.47 -0.34
C LEU A 150 -1.65 2.24 1.06
N PHE A 151 -1.65 3.28 1.88
CA PHE A 151 -2.32 3.29 3.17
C PHE A 151 -2.77 4.70 3.55
N VAL A 152 -3.77 4.77 4.41
CA VAL A 152 -4.37 6.02 4.92
C VAL A 152 -4.37 5.97 6.44
N LYS A 153 -3.93 7.07 7.07
CA LYS A 153 -4.03 7.32 8.51
C LYS A 153 -5.14 8.33 8.79
N CYS A 154 -6.08 7.98 9.64
CA CYS A 154 -7.09 8.89 10.14
C CYS A 154 -7.21 8.74 11.67
N GLY A 155 -6.57 9.65 12.41
CA GLY A 155 -6.43 9.55 13.86
C GLY A 155 -5.66 8.30 14.28
N LYS A 156 -6.28 7.45 15.11
CA LYS A 156 -5.73 6.14 15.54
C LYS A 156 -6.13 4.97 14.62
N ILE A 157 -6.72 5.23 13.46
CA ILE A 157 -7.12 4.20 12.51
C ILE A 157 -6.23 4.27 11.27
N TYR A 158 -5.74 3.11 10.86
CA TYR A 158 -4.90 2.93 9.67
C TYR A 158 -5.54 1.88 8.76
N THR A 159 -5.63 2.19 7.48
CA THR A 159 -6.14 1.24 6.48
C THR A 159 -5.15 1.13 5.33
N SER A 160 -4.81 -0.05 4.88
CA SER A 160 -3.89 -0.26 3.76
C SER A 160 -4.49 -1.07 2.63
N ALA A 161 -3.94 -0.89 1.43
CA ALA A 161 -4.37 -1.56 0.21
C ALA A 161 -4.12 -3.08 0.21
N GLY A 162 -3.26 -3.55 1.09
CA GLY A 162 -3.04 -4.98 1.27
C GLY A 162 -1.81 -5.53 0.54
N VAL A 163 -1.64 -6.82 0.68
CA VAL A 163 -0.50 -7.61 0.21
C VAL A 163 0.80 -7.01 0.79
N THR A 164 1.66 -6.43 -0.05
CA THR A 164 2.92 -5.82 0.41
C THR A 164 2.74 -4.50 1.16
N THR A 165 1.60 -3.81 0.99
CA THR A 165 1.37 -2.52 1.66
C THR A 165 1.08 -2.65 3.15
N GLY A 166 0.71 -3.85 3.62
CA GLY A 166 0.63 -4.15 5.06
C GLY A 166 1.99 -4.05 5.75
N LEU A 167 3.05 -4.46 5.07
CA LEU A 167 4.43 -4.30 5.52
C LEU A 167 4.84 -2.82 5.53
N ASP A 168 4.53 -2.04 4.47
CA ASP A 168 4.82 -0.61 4.44
C ASP A 168 4.13 0.14 5.58
N MET A 169 2.87 -0.18 5.87
CA MET A 169 2.12 0.37 6.99
C MET A 169 2.74 -0.02 8.34
N ALA A 170 3.17 -1.26 8.52
CA ALA A 170 3.82 -1.70 9.75
C ALA A 170 5.16 -0.98 9.98
N LEU A 171 5.98 -0.81 8.94
CA LEU A 171 7.21 -0.01 9.00
C LEU A 171 6.93 1.46 9.33
N PHE A 172 5.83 2.03 8.80
CA PHE A 172 5.41 3.40 9.12
C PHE A 172 5.00 3.53 10.60
N LEU A 173 4.27 2.55 11.16
CA LEU A 173 3.93 2.52 12.58
C LEU A 173 5.17 2.45 13.48
N LEU A 174 6.18 1.66 13.09
CA LEU A 174 7.47 1.61 13.79
C LEU A 174 8.22 2.96 13.69
N GLU A 175 8.18 3.62 12.53
CA GLU A 175 8.78 4.94 12.35
C GLU A 175 8.14 5.99 13.25
N GLU A 176 6.81 6.05 13.32
CA GLU A 176 6.11 6.98 14.21
C GLU A 176 6.44 6.77 15.69
N LYS A 177 6.68 5.52 16.08
CA LYS A 177 6.91 5.16 17.48
C LYS A 177 8.37 5.24 17.90
N HIS A 178 9.29 4.86 17.04
CA HIS A 178 10.72 4.68 17.34
C HIS A 178 11.65 5.53 16.47
N GLY A 179 11.09 6.29 15.54
CA GLY A 179 11.83 7.16 14.64
C GLY A 179 12.30 6.47 13.34
N PRO A 180 12.73 7.29 12.36
CA PRO A 180 13.05 6.82 11.02
C PRO A 180 14.27 5.90 10.95
N GLU A 181 15.27 6.11 11.81
CA GLU A 181 16.47 5.27 11.85
C GLU A 181 16.14 3.83 12.25
N PHE A 182 15.24 3.66 13.23
CA PHE A 182 14.80 2.34 13.66
C PHE A 182 14.02 1.63 12.56
N ALA A 183 13.04 2.30 11.96
CA ALA A 183 12.27 1.75 10.86
C ALA A 183 13.16 1.38 9.65
N TYR A 184 14.22 2.17 9.39
CA TYR A 184 15.20 1.83 8.36
C TYR A 184 15.98 0.54 8.68
N LYS A 185 16.39 0.34 9.93
CA LYS A 185 17.08 -0.90 10.34
C LYS A 185 16.19 -2.13 10.10
N ILE A 186 14.93 -2.06 10.50
CA ILE A 186 13.98 -3.16 10.28
C ILE A 186 13.72 -3.39 8.79
N ALA A 187 13.50 -2.34 8.00
CA ALA A 187 13.33 -2.45 6.56
C ALA A 187 14.55 -3.12 5.88
N ARG A 188 15.75 -2.79 6.33
CA ARG A 188 16.99 -3.40 5.83
C ARG A 188 17.10 -4.89 6.21
N GLU A 189 16.75 -5.26 7.44
CA GLU A 189 16.73 -6.66 7.89
C GLU A 189 15.76 -7.49 7.06
N MET A 190 14.59 -6.95 6.76
CA MET A 190 13.59 -7.59 5.93
C MET A 190 13.91 -7.51 4.41
N VAL A 191 15.08 -7.01 4.03
CA VAL A 191 15.50 -6.85 2.63
C VAL A 191 14.50 -6.04 1.79
N VAL A 192 13.83 -5.07 2.41
CA VAL A 192 12.92 -4.15 1.71
C VAL A 192 13.75 -3.19 0.87
N TYR A 193 13.74 -3.38 -0.44
CA TYR A 193 14.55 -2.62 -1.37
C TYR A 193 14.16 -1.14 -1.45
N ILE A 194 12.86 -0.85 -1.41
CA ILE A 194 12.31 0.51 -1.42
C ILE A 194 11.18 0.56 -0.39
N ARG A 195 11.24 1.50 0.54
CA ARG A 195 10.11 1.85 1.40
C ARG A 195 9.16 2.74 0.62
N ARG A 196 7.89 2.37 0.62
CA ARG A 196 6.83 3.15 -0.04
C ARG A 196 6.08 3.97 1.00
N ASP A 197 5.62 5.16 0.57
CA ASP A 197 4.81 6.06 1.37
C ASP A 197 3.31 5.77 1.15
N GLY A 198 2.48 5.99 2.18
CA GLY A 198 1.03 5.78 2.10
C GLY A 198 0.34 6.58 1.00
N ALA A 199 0.91 7.72 0.64
CA ALA A 199 0.39 8.55 -0.43
C ALA A 199 0.74 8.07 -1.84
N GLU A 200 1.55 7.01 -2.00
CA GLU A 200 1.87 6.43 -3.30
C GLU A 200 0.69 5.65 -3.88
N PRO A 201 0.58 5.57 -5.22
CA PRO A 201 -0.47 4.81 -5.88
C PRO A 201 -0.35 3.31 -5.61
N GLN A 202 -1.48 2.62 -5.56
CA GLN A 202 -1.53 1.17 -5.36
C GLN A 202 -0.93 0.39 -6.54
N GLU A 203 -1.08 0.91 -7.74
CA GLU A 203 -0.51 0.33 -8.94
C GLU A 203 0.54 1.27 -9.53
N SER A 204 1.75 0.75 -9.76
CA SER A 204 2.75 1.51 -10.50
C SER A 204 2.30 1.71 -11.95
N VAL A 205 2.69 2.83 -12.56
CA VAL A 205 2.42 3.10 -13.98
C VAL A 205 2.89 1.96 -14.88
N TYR A 206 4.01 1.32 -14.51
CA TYR A 206 4.53 0.17 -15.22
C TYR A 206 3.55 -1.02 -15.22
N LEU A 207 2.99 -1.38 -14.07
CA LEU A 207 2.04 -2.49 -13.95
C LEU A 207 0.68 -2.16 -14.53
N GLN A 208 0.18 -0.95 -14.31
CA GLN A 208 -1.12 -0.48 -14.80
C GLN A 208 -1.29 -0.63 -16.31
N HIS A 209 -0.21 -0.44 -17.08
CA HIS A 209 -0.24 -0.48 -18.54
C HIS A 209 0.41 -1.74 -19.13
N ARG A 210 0.56 -2.83 -18.32
CA ARG A 210 1.23 -4.06 -18.75
C ARG A 210 0.30 -5.27 -18.90
N ALA A 211 -0.98 -5.12 -18.64
CA ALA A 211 -1.99 -6.18 -18.74
C ALA A 211 -2.39 -6.47 -20.19
N HIS A 212 -1.42 -6.72 -21.08
CA HIS A 212 -1.61 -7.10 -22.48
C HIS A 212 -0.61 -8.20 -22.91
N ILE A 213 -0.89 -8.90 -24.01
CA ILE A 213 -0.09 -10.03 -24.50
C ILE A 213 0.89 -9.64 -25.63
N ASN A 214 1.07 -8.36 -25.91
CA ASN A 214 1.90 -7.90 -27.02
C ASN A 214 3.36 -7.81 -26.63
N ASN A 215 4.18 -8.76 -27.06
CA ASN A 215 5.61 -8.83 -26.73
C ASN A 215 6.41 -7.61 -27.22
N ASP A 216 6.12 -7.08 -28.42
CA ASP A 216 6.81 -5.93 -28.97
C ASP A 216 6.61 -4.71 -28.10
N VAL A 217 5.37 -4.50 -27.60
CA VAL A 217 5.06 -3.41 -26.68
C VAL A 217 5.76 -3.62 -25.34
N HIS A 218 5.87 -4.86 -24.85
CA HIS A 218 6.65 -5.17 -23.64
C HIS A 218 8.12 -4.80 -23.80
N VAL A 219 8.75 -5.13 -24.93
CA VAL A 219 10.14 -4.74 -25.22
C VAL A 219 10.33 -3.22 -25.15
N VAL A 220 9.41 -2.47 -25.74
CA VAL A 220 9.45 -1.00 -25.72
C VAL A 220 9.25 -0.45 -24.31
N GLN A 221 8.29 -1.01 -23.55
CA GLN A 221 8.05 -0.62 -22.15
C GLN A 221 9.28 -0.87 -21.27
N ASP A 222 9.90 -2.06 -21.38
CA ASP A 222 11.09 -2.41 -20.60
C ASP A 222 12.28 -1.48 -20.95
N TRP A 223 12.45 -1.17 -22.22
CA TRP A 223 13.49 -0.24 -22.63
C TRP A 223 13.26 1.16 -22.05
N ILE A 224 12.02 1.68 -22.11
CA ILE A 224 11.65 2.98 -21.54
C ILE A 224 11.96 3.03 -20.05
N VAL A 225 11.52 2.02 -19.28
CA VAL A 225 11.73 1.97 -17.81
C VAL A 225 13.22 1.99 -17.47
N ASN A 226 14.02 1.20 -18.17
CA ASN A 226 15.45 1.11 -17.93
C ASN A 226 16.26 2.34 -18.41
N ASN A 227 15.66 3.24 -19.19
CA ASN A 227 16.34 4.38 -19.79
C ASN A 227 15.62 5.72 -19.56
N LEU A 228 14.81 5.86 -18.50
CA LEU A 228 13.98 7.05 -18.23
C LEU A 228 14.76 8.38 -18.26
N GLN A 229 16.06 8.35 -17.87
CA GLN A 229 16.93 9.52 -17.85
C GLN A 229 17.41 9.96 -19.23
N LYS A 230 17.27 9.11 -20.25
CA LYS A 230 17.73 9.41 -21.60
C LYS A 230 16.68 10.23 -22.37
N LYS A 231 17.14 11.02 -23.32
CA LYS A 231 16.27 11.58 -24.35
C LYS A 231 15.84 10.45 -25.28
N MET A 232 14.55 10.32 -25.51
CA MET A 232 13.96 9.25 -26.33
C MET A 232 13.29 9.86 -27.54
N ARG A 233 13.50 9.27 -28.71
CA ARG A 233 12.76 9.56 -29.91
C ARG A 233 11.90 8.36 -30.28
N ILE A 234 10.76 8.60 -30.89
CA ILE A 234 9.85 7.52 -31.29
C ILE A 234 10.49 6.60 -32.34
N GLU A 235 11.39 7.15 -33.16
CA GLU A 235 12.16 6.42 -34.17
C GLU A 235 13.07 5.38 -33.51
N ASP A 236 13.74 5.75 -32.42
CA ASP A 236 14.66 4.88 -31.69
C ASP A 236 13.88 3.72 -31.05
N LEU A 237 12.70 4.00 -30.50
CA LEU A 237 11.83 2.98 -29.89
C LEU A 237 11.22 2.06 -30.95
N ALA A 238 10.85 2.58 -32.11
CA ALA A 238 10.33 1.79 -33.22
C ALA A 238 11.38 0.85 -33.81
N ALA A 239 12.64 1.27 -33.85
CA ALA A 239 13.74 0.45 -34.29
C ALA A 239 13.96 -0.79 -33.39
N LEU A 240 13.67 -0.72 -32.09
CA LEU A 240 13.80 -1.85 -31.16
C LEU A 240 12.96 -3.06 -31.58
N ILE A 241 11.83 -2.84 -32.24
CA ILE A 241 10.89 -3.85 -32.68
C ILE A 241 10.76 -3.91 -34.20
N TYR A 242 11.74 -3.39 -34.91
CA TYR A 242 11.82 -3.39 -36.38
C TYR A 242 10.56 -2.88 -37.08
N THR A 243 9.97 -1.76 -36.58
CA THR A 243 8.72 -1.21 -37.11
C THR A 243 8.83 0.30 -37.41
N SER A 244 7.82 0.86 -38.09
CA SER A 244 7.75 2.30 -38.31
C SER A 244 7.22 3.04 -37.05
N PRO A 245 7.61 4.33 -36.84
CA PRO A 245 7.08 5.17 -35.76
C PRO A 245 5.55 5.25 -35.71
N ARG A 246 4.91 5.32 -36.88
CA ARG A 246 3.45 5.32 -37.01
C ARG A 246 2.82 4.03 -36.51
N ASN A 247 3.42 2.89 -36.88
CA ASN A 247 2.93 1.57 -36.48
C ASN A 247 3.15 1.35 -34.98
N LEU A 248 4.32 1.71 -34.43
CA LEU A 248 4.56 1.68 -32.98
C LEU A 248 3.53 2.50 -32.21
N THR A 249 3.26 3.75 -32.63
CA THR A 249 2.29 4.61 -31.94
C THR A 249 0.90 3.98 -31.91
N ARG A 250 0.45 3.39 -33.03
CA ARG A 250 -0.84 2.71 -33.13
C ARG A 250 -0.88 1.46 -32.23
N LEU A 251 0.16 0.64 -32.33
CA LEU A 251 0.27 -0.62 -31.59
C LEU A 251 0.32 -0.38 -30.07
N PHE A 252 1.16 0.56 -29.63
CA PHE A 252 1.32 0.90 -28.22
C PHE A 252 -0.01 1.40 -27.63
N LYS A 253 -0.69 2.35 -28.31
CA LYS A 253 -1.98 2.86 -27.86
C LYS A 253 -3.08 1.79 -27.83
N ALA A 254 -3.11 0.90 -28.83
CA ALA A 254 -4.07 -0.21 -28.85
C ALA A 254 -3.85 -1.20 -27.70
N SER A 255 -2.60 -1.45 -27.31
CA SER A 255 -2.26 -2.42 -26.24
C SER A 255 -2.39 -1.80 -24.84
N THR A 256 -2.00 -0.55 -24.64
CA THR A 256 -1.86 0.09 -23.32
C THR A 256 -2.98 1.08 -22.98
N GLY A 257 -3.78 1.49 -23.96
CA GLY A 257 -4.80 2.53 -23.85
C GLY A 257 -4.27 3.96 -23.92
N ILE A 258 -2.95 4.16 -23.82
CA ILE A 258 -2.30 5.50 -23.82
C ILE A 258 -1.20 5.59 -24.86
N THR A 259 -0.75 6.81 -25.16
CA THR A 259 0.39 7.03 -26.08
C THR A 259 1.72 6.75 -25.39
N VAL A 260 2.77 6.49 -26.19
CA VAL A 260 4.17 6.35 -25.67
C VAL A 260 4.60 7.60 -24.90
N GLY A 261 4.21 8.80 -25.36
CA GLY A 261 4.53 10.05 -24.69
C GLY A 261 3.87 10.16 -23.31
N GLU A 262 2.57 9.85 -23.21
CA GLU A 262 1.84 9.85 -21.95
C GLU A 262 2.40 8.80 -20.97
N TYR A 263 2.74 7.62 -21.46
CA TYR A 263 3.37 6.58 -20.66
C TYR A 263 4.72 7.04 -20.07
N LEU A 264 5.58 7.64 -20.91
CA LEU A 264 6.86 8.19 -20.49
C LEU A 264 6.69 9.33 -19.47
N GLU A 265 5.73 10.24 -19.68
CA GLU A 265 5.43 11.31 -18.73
C GLU A 265 5.02 10.76 -17.37
N LYS A 266 4.10 9.80 -17.34
CA LYS A 266 3.61 9.16 -16.11
C LYS A 266 4.76 8.49 -15.35
N LEU A 267 5.62 7.71 -16.01
CA LEU A 267 6.78 7.07 -15.38
C LEU A 267 7.78 8.09 -14.81
N ARG A 268 8.01 9.19 -15.52
CA ARG A 268 8.87 10.28 -15.05
C ARG A 268 8.28 10.98 -13.82
N VAL A 269 6.97 11.18 -13.79
CA VAL A 269 6.25 11.72 -12.62
C VAL A 269 6.39 10.79 -11.43
N GLU A 270 6.11 9.49 -11.59
CA GLU A 270 6.24 8.49 -10.54
C GLU A 270 7.65 8.49 -9.93
N LYS A 271 8.68 8.46 -10.77
CA LYS A 271 10.08 8.54 -10.34
C LYS A 271 10.41 9.87 -9.64
N ALA A 272 9.89 10.99 -10.15
CA ALA A 272 10.13 12.31 -9.57
C ALA A 272 9.49 12.46 -8.19
N VAL A 273 8.26 11.99 -8.00
CA VAL A 273 7.55 11.95 -6.72
C VAL A 273 8.34 11.12 -5.72
N HIS A 274 8.79 9.93 -6.14
CA HIS A 274 9.61 9.06 -5.28
C HIS A 274 10.90 9.75 -4.82
N LEU A 275 11.64 10.39 -5.73
CA LEU A 275 12.88 11.11 -5.41
C LEU A 275 12.64 12.33 -4.48
N LEU A 276 11.52 13.05 -4.65
CA LEU A 276 11.15 14.17 -3.79
C LEU A 276 10.90 13.71 -2.35
N ARG A 277 10.20 12.60 -2.17
CA ARG A 277 9.93 12.00 -0.86
C ARG A 277 11.19 11.48 -0.18
N GLN A 278 12.16 10.99 -0.94
CA GLN A 278 13.49 10.64 -0.44
C GLN A 278 14.35 11.87 -0.08
N ARG A 279 13.78 13.09 -0.09
CA ARG A 279 14.49 14.34 0.16
C ARG A 279 15.70 14.57 -0.75
N THR A 280 15.66 13.99 -1.96
CA THR A 280 16.69 14.23 -2.97
C THR A 280 16.73 15.71 -3.35
N LYS A 281 17.92 16.28 -3.50
CA LYS A 281 18.10 17.69 -3.89
C LYS A 281 17.30 17.99 -5.17
N ILE A 282 16.33 18.89 -5.08
CA ILE A 282 15.37 19.20 -6.16
C ILE A 282 16.06 19.55 -7.49
N GLY A 283 17.23 20.18 -7.43
CA GLY A 283 18.02 20.53 -8.63
C GLY A 283 18.57 19.32 -9.39
N THR A 284 18.67 18.13 -8.77
CA THR A 284 19.21 16.93 -9.42
C THR A 284 18.11 16.04 -10.01
N ILE A 285 16.87 16.17 -9.53
CA ILE A 285 15.73 15.35 -9.92
C ILE A 285 15.42 15.41 -11.42
N PRO A 286 15.39 16.61 -12.07
CA PRO A 286 15.13 16.67 -13.51
C PRO A 286 16.02 15.76 -14.32
N ARG A 287 17.34 15.83 -14.08
CA ARG A 287 18.32 14.98 -14.78
C ARG A 287 18.07 13.49 -14.57
N GLN A 288 17.74 13.08 -13.35
CA GLN A 288 17.48 11.67 -13.02
C GLN A 288 16.18 11.15 -13.68
N CYS A 289 15.23 12.05 -13.95
CA CYS A 289 13.98 11.73 -14.62
C CYS A 289 14.00 12.00 -16.15
N GLY A 290 15.14 12.37 -16.72
CA GLY A 290 15.26 12.69 -18.14
C GLY A 290 14.54 13.97 -18.54
N LEU A 291 14.39 14.93 -17.61
CA LEU A 291 13.83 16.25 -17.83
C LEU A 291 14.96 17.28 -18.01
N GLN A 292 14.72 18.31 -18.81
CA GLN A 292 15.75 19.30 -19.16
C GLN A 292 15.91 20.42 -18.11
N SER A 293 14.88 20.67 -17.31
CA SER A 293 14.89 21.77 -16.34
C SER A 293 13.97 21.55 -15.15
N ALA A 294 14.21 22.28 -14.05
CA ALA A 294 13.32 22.31 -12.90
C ALA A 294 11.92 22.85 -13.23
N ASN A 295 11.82 23.75 -14.22
CA ASN A 295 10.54 24.24 -14.68
C ASN A 295 9.72 23.14 -15.39
N GLN A 296 10.37 22.33 -16.21
CA GLN A 296 9.70 21.17 -16.84
C GLN A 296 9.21 20.18 -15.79
N LEU A 297 10.02 19.90 -14.75
CA LEU A 297 9.61 19.06 -13.61
C LEU A 297 8.36 19.65 -12.93
N ARG A 298 8.37 20.96 -12.63
CA ARG A 298 7.25 21.63 -11.97
C ARG A 298 5.95 21.54 -12.78
N LEU A 299 6.03 21.79 -14.08
CA LEU A 299 4.87 21.73 -14.99
C LEU A 299 4.33 20.30 -15.08
N LEU A 300 5.22 19.31 -15.20
CA LEU A 300 4.85 17.91 -15.31
C LEU A 300 4.18 17.40 -14.04
N LEU A 301 4.75 17.70 -12.87
CA LEU A 301 4.16 17.35 -11.59
C LEU A 301 2.79 18.01 -11.38
N LYS A 302 2.67 19.31 -11.68
CA LYS A 302 1.38 20.01 -11.58
C LYS A 302 0.32 19.42 -12.51
N LYS A 303 0.70 19.05 -13.74
CA LYS A 303 -0.20 18.42 -14.73
C LYS A 303 -0.75 17.08 -14.22
N HIS A 304 0.09 16.24 -13.62
CA HIS A 304 -0.28 14.85 -13.30
C HIS A 304 -0.70 14.65 -11.84
N THR A 305 -0.24 15.48 -10.90
CA THR A 305 -0.53 15.33 -9.46
C THR A 305 -1.36 16.48 -8.89
N GLY A 306 -1.55 17.57 -9.63
CA GLY A 306 -2.15 18.81 -9.13
C GLY A 306 -1.29 19.59 -8.16
N ARG A 307 -0.11 19.07 -7.76
CA ARG A 307 0.75 19.60 -6.69
C ARG A 307 2.09 20.14 -7.23
N LEU A 308 2.70 21.04 -6.45
CA LEU A 308 4.04 21.53 -6.69
C LEU A 308 5.11 20.61 -6.05
N PRO A 309 6.37 20.65 -6.53
CA PRO A 309 7.45 19.87 -5.92
C PRO A 309 7.65 20.09 -4.43
N SER A 310 7.47 21.34 -3.95
CA SER A 310 7.56 21.69 -2.52
C SER A 310 6.47 21.06 -1.65
N GLU A 311 5.28 20.86 -2.21
CA GLU A 311 4.15 20.24 -1.52
C GLU A 311 4.31 18.71 -1.44
N LEU A 312 5.01 18.13 -2.40
CA LEU A 312 5.30 16.69 -2.48
C LEU A 312 6.52 16.27 -1.65
N SER A 313 7.42 17.21 -1.34
CA SER A 313 8.59 16.95 -0.50
C SER A 313 8.32 17.12 1.01
N ALA A 314 7.21 17.75 1.37
CA ALA A 314 6.81 18.03 2.74
C ALA A 314 5.81 16.98 3.30
N SER A 315 5.29 16.14 2.45
CA SER A 315 4.42 15.01 2.80
C SER A 315 5.22 13.74 2.85
#